data_d59f7253318ba2c833e2913103f3ec0c
#
_entry.id   d59f7253318ba2c833e2913103f3ec0c
#
_cell.length_a   1.000
_cell.length_b   1.000
_cell.length_c   1.000
_cell.angle_alpha   90.00
_cell.angle_beta   90.00
_cell.angle_gamma   90.00
#
_symmetry.space_group_name_H-M   'P 1'
#
loop_
_entity.id
_entity.type
_entity.pdbx_description
1 polymer ?
#
loop_
_entity_poly.entity_id
_entity_poly.type
_entity_poly.pdbx_seq_one_letter_code
_entity_poly.pdbx_strand_id
1 'polypeptide(L)'
;MLEKTVRINYLYDFYQILLTPKQREYMSLYYLKDYSLGEIAENAGVSRQAVYDNIKRTETMLESYEETLHLYQKFEQRTSLIQNLEECINERDLEKAMTTIKQLKELD
;
A
#
# COMPACT_ATOMS: atom_id res chain seq x y z
N MET A 1 -14.84 0.26 -2.45
CA MET A 1 -14.86 0.10 -0.98
C MET A 1 -13.74 -0.82 -0.53
N LEU A 2 -13.86 -2.13 -0.79
CA LEU A 2 -12.80 -3.09 -0.45
C LEU A 2 -11.49 -2.79 -1.18
N GLU A 3 -11.57 -2.44 -2.44
CA GLU A 3 -10.41 -2.10 -3.27
C GLU A 3 -9.66 -0.89 -2.72
N LYS A 4 -10.38 0.13 -2.28
CA LYS A 4 -9.78 1.32 -1.66
C LYS A 4 -9.07 0.96 -0.37
N THR A 5 -9.69 0.14 0.47
CA THR A 5 -9.12 -0.28 1.74
C THR A 5 -7.85 -1.11 1.53
N VAL A 6 -7.88 -2.06 0.58
CA VAL A 6 -6.70 -2.86 0.24
C VAL A 6 -5.57 -1.96 -0.28
N ARG A 7 -5.89 -1.03 -1.17
CA ARG A 7 -4.90 -0.10 -1.71
C ARG A 7 -4.26 0.75 -0.61
N ILE A 8 -5.07 1.34 0.26
CA ILE A 8 -4.56 2.19 1.34
C ILE A 8 -3.69 1.37 2.31
N ASN A 9 -4.07 0.13 2.60
CA ASN A 9 -3.24 -0.74 3.45
C ASN A 9 -1.86 -0.99 2.84
N TYR A 10 -1.78 -1.24 1.53
CA TYR A 10 -0.49 -1.39 0.85
C TYR A 10 0.32 -0.10 0.86
N LEU A 11 -0.31 1.03 0.54
CA LEU A 11 0.38 2.32 0.56
C LEU A 11 0.90 2.65 1.95
N TYR A 12 0.11 2.35 2.98
CA TYR A 12 0.54 2.54 4.37
C TYR A 12 1.77 1.68 4.67
N ASP A 13 1.76 0.41 4.28
CA ASP A 13 2.89 -0.49 4.50
C ASP A 13 4.18 0.05 3.87
N PHE A 14 4.09 0.53 2.64
CA PHE A 14 5.27 1.04 1.93
C PHE A 14 5.75 2.38 2.47
N TYR A 15 4.84 3.27 2.85
CA TYR A 15 5.16 4.68 3.12
C TYR A 15 4.98 5.12 4.57
N GLN A 16 4.63 4.22 5.49
CA GLN A 16 4.37 4.59 6.88
C GLN A 16 5.56 5.31 7.53
N ILE A 17 6.76 4.97 7.15
CA ILE A 17 7.97 5.58 7.69
C ILE A 17 8.06 7.09 7.39
N LEU A 18 7.36 7.54 6.35
CA LEU A 18 7.33 8.95 5.94
C LEU A 18 6.23 9.75 6.65
N LEU A 19 5.39 9.08 7.43
CA LEU A 19 4.30 9.71 8.16
C LEU A 19 4.75 10.14 9.56
N THR A 20 4.07 11.15 10.12
CA THR A 20 4.30 11.52 11.52
C THR A 20 3.78 10.39 12.42
N PRO A 21 4.28 10.28 13.68
CA PRO A 21 3.76 9.29 14.62
C PRO A 21 2.24 9.35 14.79
N LYS A 22 1.68 10.55 14.84
CA LYS A 22 0.24 10.76 14.99
C LYS A 22 -0.55 10.24 13.77
N GLN A 23 -0.05 10.51 12.57
CA GLN A 23 -0.65 10.00 11.33
C GLN A 23 -0.62 8.47 11.29
N ARG A 24 0.51 7.87 11.65
CA ARG A 24 0.64 6.41 11.72
C ARG A 24 -0.34 5.82 12.72
N GLU A 25 -0.46 6.42 13.89
CA GLU A 25 -1.38 5.94 14.92
C GLU A 25 -2.82 5.94 14.44
N TYR A 26 -3.29 7.06 13.89
CA TYR A 26 -4.68 7.17 13.42
C TYR A 26 -4.97 6.21 12.26
N MET A 27 -4.05 6.09 11.31
CA MET A 27 -4.20 5.16 10.20
C MET A 27 -4.24 3.71 10.68
N SER A 28 -3.35 3.36 11.61
CA SER A 28 -3.31 2.01 12.18
C SER A 28 -4.60 1.68 12.91
N LEU A 29 -5.09 2.58 13.74
CA LEU A 29 -6.33 2.37 14.49
C LEU A 29 -7.53 2.20 13.54
N TYR A 30 -7.62 3.05 12.53
CA TYR A 30 -8.77 3.05 11.63
C TYR A 30 -8.76 1.88 10.65
N TYR A 31 -7.63 1.66 9.96
CA TYR A 31 -7.54 0.67 8.89
C TYR A 31 -7.13 -0.73 9.35
N LEU A 32 -6.32 -0.86 10.39
CA LEU A 32 -5.80 -2.15 10.83
C LEU A 32 -6.55 -2.71 12.05
N LYS A 33 -7.03 -1.83 12.94
CA LYS A 33 -7.68 -2.25 14.18
C LYS A 33 -9.18 -1.99 14.20
N ASP A 34 -9.74 -1.52 13.10
CA ASP A 34 -11.17 -1.30 12.93
C ASP A 34 -11.82 -0.35 13.94
N TYR A 35 -11.06 0.62 14.45
CA TYR A 35 -11.66 1.65 15.32
C TYR A 35 -12.52 2.58 14.47
N SER A 36 -13.65 3.02 15.02
CA SER A 36 -14.45 4.08 14.41
C SER A 36 -13.78 5.42 14.61
N LEU A 37 -14.17 6.40 13.79
CA LEU A 37 -13.67 7.77 13.95
C LEU A 37 -13.98 8.31 15.35
N GLY A 38 -15.17 8.00 15.87
CA GLY A 38 -15.58 8.42 17.23
C GLY A 38 -14.71 7.81 18.30
N GLU A 39 -14.37 6.53 18.17
CA GLU A 39 -13.51 5.84 19.15
C GLU A 39 -12.10 6.43 19.15
N ILE A 40 -11.55 6.71 17.98
CA ILE A 40 -10.24 7.33 17.87
C ILE A 40 -10.26 8.74 18.49
N ALA A 41 -11.30 9.52 18.19
CA ALA A 41 -11.48 10.86 18.72
C ALA A 41 -11.54 10.87 20.25
N GLU A 42 -12.30 9.93 20.80
CA GLU A 42 -12.46 9.79 22.26
C GLU A 42 -11.11 9.47 22.91
N ASN A 43 -10.37 8.52 22.36
CA ASN A 43 -9.06 8.14 22.88
C ASN A 43 -8.03 9.27 22.79
N ALA A 44 -8.09 10.06 21.71
CA ALA A 44 -7.14 11.11 21.46
C ALA A 44 -7.50 12.45 22.13
N GLY A 45 -8.72 12.59 22.63
CA GLY A 45 -9.19 13.83 23.22
C GLY A 45 -9.39 14.94 22.21
N VAL A 46 -9.78 14.60 20.99
CA VAL A 46 -10.03 15.55 19.89
C VAL A 46 -11.42 15.30 19.33
N SER A 47 -11.86 16.17 18.41
CA SER A 47 -13.16 15.99 17.76
C SER A 47 -13.09 14.88 16.71
N ARG A 48 -14.26 14.28 16.43
CA ARG A 48 -14.41 13.29 15.37
C ARG A 48 -14.01 13.88 14.02
N GLN A 49 -14.36 15.14 13.77
CA GLN A 49 -14.01 15.84 12.53
C GLN A 49 -12.48 15.99 12.39
N ALA A 50 -11.78 16.28 13.49
CA ALA A 50 -10.33 16.40 13.47
C ALA A 50 -9.66 15.08 13.08
N VAL A 51 -10.19 13.95 13.58
CA VAL A 51 -9.69 12.63 13.20
C VAL A 51 -9.95 12.36 11.72
N TYR A 52 -11.17 12.65 11.26
CA TYR A 52 -11.54 12.46 9.85
C TYR A 52 -10.61 13.25 8.93
N ASP A 53 -10.39 14.53 9.24
CA ASP A 53 -9.54 15.40 8.43
C ASP A 53 -8.09 14.90 8.41
N ASN A 54 -7.59 14.43 9.54
CA ASN A 54 -6.23 13.88 9.65
C ASN A 54 -6.09 12.63 8.76
N ILE A 55 -7.04 11.71 8.84
CA ILE A 55 -7.02 10.48 8.04
C ILE A 55 -7.09 10.81 6.55
N LYS A 56 -8.00 11.71 6.15
CA LYS A 56 -8.14 12.10 4.75
C LYS A 56 -6.87 12.76 4.20
N ARG A 57 -6.26 13.62 4.99
CA ARG A 57 -5.00 14.27 4.61
C ARG A 57 -3.88 13.24 4.47
N THR A 58 -3.83 12.27 5.37
CA THR A 58 -2.83 11.20 5.32
C THR A 58 -3.03 10.32 4.09
N GLU A 59 -4.28 9.96 3.75
CA GLU A 59 -4.56 9.20 2.53
C GLU A 59 -4.06 9.94 1.29
N THR A 60 -4.29 11.25 1.23
CA THR A 60 -3.81 12.08 0.12
C THR A 60 -2.28 12.08 0.05
N MET A 61 -1.61 12.16 1.20
CA MET A 61 -0.15 12.10 1.26
C MET A 61 0.38 10.76 0.75
N LEU A 62 -0.24 9.66 1.15
CA LEU A 62 0.15 8.33 0.70
C LEU A 62 0.03 8.21 -0.82
N GLU A 63 -1.06 8.69 -1.39
CA GLU A 63 -1.24 8.68 -2.84
C GLU A 63 -0.20 9.55 -3.54
N SER A 64 0.16 10.67 -2.95
CA SER A 64 1.19 11.56 -3.49
C SER A 64 2.58 10.90 -3.50
N TYR A 65 2.91 10.17 -2.43
CA TYR A 65 4.17 9.40 -2.38
C TYR A 65 4.19 8.32 -3.45
N GLU A 66 3.08 7.63 -3.63
CA GLU A 66 2.97 6.58 -4.64
C GLU A 66 3.12 7.15 -6.05
N GLU A 67 2.52 8.29 -6.32
CA GLU A 67 2.62 8.97 -7.61
C GLU A 67 4.08 9.29 -7.96
N THR A 68 4.89 9.61 -6.97
CA THR A 68 6.30 9.93 -7.16
C THR A 68 7.21 8.72 -7.16
N LEU A 69 6.98 7.78 -6.24
CA LEU A 69 7.92 6.69 -5.96
C LEU A 69 7.54 5.35 -6.59
N HIS A 70 6.26 5.12 -6.84
CA HIS A 70 5.74 3.93 -7.52
C HIS A 70 6.09 2.59 -6.86
N LEU A 71 6.28 2.55 -5.53
CA LEU A 71 6.67 1.31 -4.84
C LEU A 71 5.57 0.24 -4.92
N TYR A 72 4.31 0.65 -4.78
CA TYR A 72 3.19 -0.28 -4.88
C TYR A 72 3.02 -0.78 -6.31
N GLN A 73 3.09 0.12 -7.29
CA GLN A 73 3.01 -0.24 -8.71
C GLN A 73 4.10 -1.26 -9.08
N LYS A 74 5.33 -1.00 -8.66
CA LYS A 74 6.45 -1.92 -8.92
C LYS A 74 6.26 -3.26 -8.21
N PHE A 75 5.70 -3.23 -7.00
CA PHE A 75 5.37 -4.45 -6.27
C PHE A 75 4.36 -5.30 -7.04
N GLU A 76 3.29 -4.68 -7.55
CA GLU A 76 2.29 -5.39 -8.33
C GLU A 76 2.88 -5.98 -9.61
N GLN A 77 3.70 -5.21 -10.33
CA GLN A 77 4.36 -5.67 -11.54
C GLN A 77 5.30 -6.83 -11.26
N ARG A 78 6.08 -6.74 -10.19
CA ARG A 78 7.01 -7.79 -9.79
C ARG A 78 6.26 -9.07 -9.42
N THR A 79 5.17 -8.94 -8.67
CA THR A 79 4.35 -10.08 -8.27
C THR A 79 3.77 -10.80 -9.50
N SER A 80 3.25 -10.04 -10.48
CA SER A 80 2.73 -10.62 -11.71
C SER A 80 3.80 -11.34 -12.52
N LEU A 81 4.99 -10.73 -12.62
CA LEU A 81 6.09 -11.34 -13.37
C LEU A 81 6.61 -12.61 -12.70
N ILE A 82 6.67 -12.63 -11.37
CA ILE A 82 7.07 -13.83 -10.63
C ILE A 82 6.07 -14.94 -10.85
N GLN A 83 4.76 -14.62 -10.82
CA GLN A 83 3.72 -15.61 -11.10
C GLN A 83 3.84 -16.16 -12.51
N ASN A 84 4.09 -15.30 -13.50
CA ASN A 84 4.34 -15.74 -14.87
C ASN A 84 5.55 -16.64 -14.98
N LEU A 85 6.61 -16.31 -14.25
CA LEU A 85 7.83 -17.11 -14.21
C LEU A 85 7.56 -18.52 -13.68
N GLU A 86 6.77 -18.61 -12.60
CA GLU A 86 6.37 -19.90 -12.04
C GLU A 86 5.62 -20.74 -13.08
N GLU A 87 4.70 -20.12 -13.80
CA GLU A 87 3.93 -20.80 -14.86
C GLU A 87 4.85 -21.28 -15.98
N CYS A 88 5.80 -20.45 -16.42
CA CYS A 88 6.77 -20.80 -17.44
C CYS A 88 7.62 -22.00 -17.01
N ILE A 89 8.05 -22.04 -15.77
CA ILE A 89 8.84 -23.15 -15.24
C ILE A 89 8.01 -24.42 -15.19
N ASN A 90 6.75 -24.34 -14.75
CA ASN A 90 5.84 -25.47 -14.71
C ASN A 90 5.59 -26.05 -16.10
N GLU A 91 5.50 -25.19 -17.10
CA GLU A 91 5.31 -25.58 -18.50
C GLU A 91 6.63 -25.95 -19.20
N ARG A 92 7.75 -25.79 -18.51
CA ARG A 92 9.11 -26.03 -19.02
C ARG A 92 9.44 -25.16 -20.25
N ASP A 93 8.85 -23.96 -20.31
CA ASP A 93 9.12 -22.99 -21.36
C ASP A 93 10.27 -22.08 -20.93
N LEU A 94 11.48 -22.52 -21.22
CA LEU A 94 12.69 -21.80 -20.81
C LEU A 94 12.85 -20.46 -21.51
N GLU A 95 12.40 -20.36 -22.75
CA GLU A 95 12.49 -19.11 -23.52
C GLU A 95 11.65 -18.00 -22.87
N LYS A 96 10.38 -18.32 -22.55
CA LYS A 96 9.49 -17.38 -21.87
C LYS A 96 10.00 -17.07 -20.47
N ALA A 97 10.53 -18.08 -19.76
CA ALA A 97 11.11 -17.88 -18.43
C ALA A 97 12.26 -16.86 -18.49
N MET A 98 13.15 -16.97 -19.44
CA MET A 98 14.26 -16.03 -19.61
C MET A 98 13.78 -14.62 -19.94
N THR A 99 12.74 -14.50 -20.79
CA THR A 99 12.13 -13.21 -21.10
C THR A 99 11.54 -12.56 -19.85
N THR A 100 10.86 -13.34 -19.04
CA THR A 100 10.25 -12.87 -17.78
C THR A 100 11.31 -12.39 -16.80
N ILE A 101 12.41 -13.14 -16.67
CA ILE A 101 13.54 -12.75 -15.83
C ILE A 101 14.13 -11.41 -16.28
N LYS A 102 14.27 -11.22 -17.60
CA LYS A 102 14.76 -9.96 -18.15
C LYS A 102 13.84 -8.80 -17.78
N GLN A 103 12.53 -9.00 -17.88
CA GLN A 103 11.55 -7.99 -17.48
C GLN A 103 11.65 -7.65 -16.01
N LEU A 104 11.87 -8.67 -15.14
CA LEU A 104 12.09 -8.45 -13.71
C LEU A 104 13.32 -7.59 -13.45
N LYS A 105 14.41 -7.83 -14.17
CA LYS A 105 15.63 -7.04 -14.04
C LYS A 105 15.43 -5.59 -14.45
N GLU A 106 14.52 -5.33 -15.37
CA GLU A 106 14.25 -3.98 -15.89
C GLU A 106 13.30 -3.17 -15.00
N LEU A 107 12.67 -3.78 -13.99
CA LEU A 107 11.76 -3.07 -13.07
C LEU A 107 12.49 -2.04 -12.20
N ASP A 108 13.70 -2.29 -11.84
CA ASP A 108 14.52 -1.40 -11.02
C ASP A 108 15.42 -0.53 -11.93
#